data_7077664654d923129e6e6785338c1e7b
#
_entry.id   7077664654d923129e6e6785338c1e7b
#
_cell.length_a   1.000
_cell.length_b   1.000
_cell.length_c   1.000
_cell.angle_alpha   90.00
_cell.angle_beta   90.00
_cell.angle_gamma   90.00
#
_symmetry.space_group_name_H-M   'P 1'
#
loop_
_entity.id
_entity.type
_entity.pdbx_description
1 polymer ?
#
loop_
_entity_poly.entity_id
_entity_poly.type
_entity_poly.pdbx_seq_one_letter_code
_entity_poly.pdbx_strand_id
1 'polypeptide(L)'
;MVGEIKTDNSEIQRIIRDYYQQLYANKMDNLEEMDKFLEKYNFPKLNQEEIEDLNRPIISTEIKTVVRNLPANKNPGSDGLTAEFYQNFGEELIPILLKLFQKIAEEGKLPNSFYEAIITLIPKPAKDATKKRKTTGQYH
;
A
#
# COMPACT_ATOMS: atom_id res chain seq x y z
N MET A 1 5.13 35.92 -4.84
CA MET A 1 6.38 35.30 -5.35
C MET A 1 6.00 34.29 -6.43
N VAL A 2 6.42 34.51 -7.68
CA VAL A 2 6.15 33.59 -8.78
C VAL A 2 7.07 32.38 -8.53
N GLY A 3 6.49 31.21 -8.27
CA GLY A 3 7.26 30.00 -8.05
C GLY A 3 8.09 29.66 -9.29
N GLU A 4 9.37 29.41 -9.09
CA GLU A 4 10.31 29.01 -10.13
C GLU A 4 9.83 27.70 -10.78
N ILE A 5 9.72 27.68 -12.11
CA ILE A 5 9.31 26.48 -12.84
C ILE A 5 10.50 25.53 -12.84
N LYS A 6 10.40 24.46 -12.06
CA LYS A 6 11.42 23.39 -12.05
C LYS A 6 11.18 22.49 -13.27
N THR A 7 12.22 22.33 -14.09
CA THR A 7 12.22 21.50 -15.31
C THR A 7 13.05 20.23 -15.18
N ASP A 8 13.86 20.13 -14.13
CA ASP A 8 14.66 18.94 -13.85
C ASP A 8 13.77 17.82 -13.27
N ASN A 9 13.78 16.66 -13.91
CA ASN A 9 13.01 15.50 -13.50
C ASN A 9 13.39 15.02 -12.09
N SER A 10 14.67 15.10 -11.72
CA SER A 10 15.16 14.69 -10.39
C SER A 10 14.58 15.57 -9.29
N GLU A 11 14.54 16.88 -9.54
CA GLU A 11 13.99 17.86 -8.60
C GLU A 11 12.47 17.71 -8.45
N ILE A 12 11.76 17.44 -9.55
CA ILE A 12 10.32 17.17 -9.53
C ILE A 12 10.03 15.90 -8.72
N GLN A 13 10.78 14.84 -8.95
CA GLN A 13 10.64 13.58 -8.19
C GLN A 13 10.90 13.79 -6.70
N ARG A 14 11.93 14.60 -6.35
CA ARG A 14 12.23 14.93 -4.96
C ARG A 14 11.07 15.67 -4.29
N ILE A 15 10.53 16.71 -4.93
CA ILE A 15 9.40 17.48 -4.40
C ILE A 15 8.17 16.60 -4.17
N ILE A 16 7.86 15.72 -5.12
CA ILE A 16 6.74 14.79 -5.02
C ILE A 16 6.96 13.81 -3.86
N ARG A 17 8.16 13.24 -3.76
CA ARG A 17 8.53 12.33 -2.67
C ARG A 17 8.37 13.01 -1.30
N ASP A 18 8.95 14.20 -1.14
CA ASP A 18 8.92 14.96 0.11
C ASP A 18 7.46 15.27 0.53
N TYR A 19 6.62 15.65 -0.43
CA TYR A 19 5.20 15.89 -0.19
C TYR A 19 4.49 14.64 0.35
N TYR A 20 4.64 13.50 -0.32
CA TYR A 20 3.97 12.27 0.11
C TYR A 20 4.57 11.70 1.39
N GLN A 21 5.88 11.84 1.60
CA GLN A 21 6.51 11.47 2.87
C GLN A 21 5.90 12.27 4.04
N GLN A 22 5.72 13.56 3.89
CA GLN A 22 5.08 14.38 4.92
C GLN A 22 3.61 14.01 5.12
N LEU A 23 2.88 13.76 4.03
CA LEU A 23 1.46 13.38 4.10
C LEU A 23 1.23 12.08 4.87
N TYR A 24 2.12 11.09 4.68
CA TYR A 24 2.02 9.78 5.32
C TYR A 24 2.88 9.63 6.59
N ALA A 25 3.68 10.63 6.94
CA ALA A 25 4.52 10.61 8.14
C ALA A 25 3.73 10.83 9.44
N ASN A 26 2.50 11.33 9.35
CA ASN A 26 1.66 11.51 10.52
C ASN A 26 1.24 10.14 11.08
N LYS A 27 2.08 9.61 11.97
CA LYS A 27 1.69 8.50 12.82
C LYS A 27 0.63 9.01 13.78
N MET A 28 -0.46 8.29 13.90
CA MET A 28 -1.42 8.50 14.99
C MET A 28 -0.75 8.02 16.29
N ASP A 29 0.03 8.89 16.91
CA ASP A 29 0.72 8.56 18.17
C ASP A 29 -0.23 8.70 19.39
N ASN A 30 -1.46 9.16 19.16
CA ASN A 30 -2.43 9.41 20.22
C ASN A 30 -3.50 8.31 20.26
N LEU A 31 -3.16 7.20 20.93
CA LEU A 31 -4.09 6.07 21.14
C LEU A 31 -5.39 6.52 21.85
N GLU A 32 -5.30 7.49 22.74
CA GLU A 32 -6.48 8.01 23.48
C GLU A 32 -7.47 8.74 22.57
N GLU A 33 -6.99 9.50 21.58
CA GLU A 33 -7.86 10.12 20.58
C GLU A 33 -8.46 9.09 19.63
N MET A 34 -7.71 8.06 19.30
CA MET A 34 -8.20 6.93 18.49
C MET A 34 -9.33 6.19 19.23
N ASP A 35 -9.15 5.89 20.50
CA ASP A 35 -10.17 5.22 21.32
C ASP A 35 -11.45 6.07 21.40
N LYS A 36 -11.33 7.37 21.67
CA LYS A 36 -12.47 8.30 21.65
C LYS A 36 -13.18 8.36 20.29
N PHE A 37 -12.42 8.30 19.20
CA PHE A 37 -12.98 8.24 17.85
C PHE A 37 -13.76 6.95 17.63
N LEU A 38 -13.18 5.79 17.97
CA LEU A 38 -13.81 4.48 17.82
C LEU A 38 -15.09 4.37 18.66
N GLU A 39 -15.09 4.87 19.90
CA GLU A 39 -16.26 4.92 20.76
C GLU A 39 -17.38 5.80 20.19
N LYS A 40 -17.03 6.99 19.69
CA LYS A 40 -17.98 7.94 19.13
C LYS A 40 -18.74 7.41 17.92
N TYR A 41 -18.07 6.65 17.05
CA TYR A 41 -18.66 6.21 15.79
C TYR A 41 -19.24 4.79 15.84
N ASN A 42 -19.15 4.11 16.98
CA ASN A 42 -19.74 2.78 17.23
C ASN A 42 -19.56 1.82 16.04
N PHE A 43 -18.33 1.63 15.59
CA PHE A 43 -18.02 0.73 14.48
C PHE A 43 -18.44 -0.71 14.81
N PRO A 44 -18.80 -1.52 13.78
CA PRO A 44 -19.05 -2.94 13.98
C PRO A 44 -17.87 -3.60 14.65
N LYS A 45 -18.11 -4.35 15.71
CA LYS A 45 -17.09 -5.14 16.41
C LYS A 45 -17.11 -6.56 15.89
N LEU A 46 -15.95 -7.15 15.75
CA LEU A 46 -15.82 -8.57 15.44
C LEU A 46 -16.42 -9.40 16.57
N ASN A 47 -17.14 -10.45 16.22
CA ASN A 47 -17.58 -11.44 17.19
C ASN A 47 -16.42 -12.40 17.53
N GLN A 48 -16.59 -13.26 18.51
CA GLN A 48 -15.55 -14.15 18.99
C GLN A 48 -15.07 -15.14 17.91
N GLU A 49 -15.98 -15.66 17.10
CA GLU A 49 -15.67 -16.59 16.01
C GLU A 49 -14.82 -15.90 14.92
N GLU A 50 -15.16 -14.67 14.53
CA GLU A 50 -14.38 -13.87 13.59
C GLU A 50 -12.97 -13.57 14.12
N ILE A 51 -12.83 -13.30 15.41
CA ILE A 51 -11.53 -13.08 16.05
C ILE A 51 -10.69 -14.37 16.02
N GLU A 52 -11.29 -15.51 16.36
CA GLU A 52 -10.61 -16.80 16.32
C GLU A 52 -10.19 -17.18 14.89
N ASP A 53 -11.06 -16.93 13.90
CA ASP A 53 -10.77 -17.16 12.48
C ASP A 53 -9.60 -16.29 11.98
N LEU A 54 -9.56 -15.03 12.36
CA LEU A 54 -8.47 -14.11 11.97
C LEU A 54 -7.14 -14.46 12.65
N ASN A 55 -7.19 -15.07 13.84
CA ASN A 55 -6.00 -15.46 14.60
C ASN A 55 -5.49 -16.87 14.26
N ARG A 56 -6.19 -17.62 13.41
CA ARG A 56 -5.72 -18.95 12.99
C ARG A 56 -4.40 -18.85 12.21
N PRO A 57 -3.51 -19.84 12.38
CA PRO A 57 -2.32 -19.92 11.54
C PRO A 57 -2.69 -20.01 10.06
N ILE A 58 -2.00 -19.25 9.23
CA ILE A 58 -2.14 -19.31 7.77
C ILE A 58 -1.72 -20.69 7.28
N ILE A 59 -2.52 -21.28 6.39
CA ILE A 59 -2.26 -22.59 5.80
C ILE A 59 -2.06 -22.48 4.27
N SER A 60 -1.39 -23.47 3.70
CA SER A 60 -1.04 -23.49 2.27
C SER A 60 -2.26 -23.40 1.33
N THR A 61 -3.39 -23.98 1.73
CA THR A 61 -4.63 -23.93 0.93
C THR A 61 -5.21 -22.52 0.85
N GLU A 62 -5.09 -21.71 1.89
CA GLU A 62 -5.50 -20.30 1.87
C GLU A 62 -4.64 -19.51 0.91
N ILE A 63 -3.32 -19.65 1.00
CA ILE A 63 -2.38 -18.99 0.07
C ILE A 63 -2.70 -19.41 -1.37
N LYS A 64 -2.92 -20.70 -1.62
CA LYS A 64 -3.26 -21.23 -2.93
C LYS A 64 -4.55 -20.61 -3.48
N THR A 65 -5.56 -20.48 -2.64
CA THR A 65 -6.83 -19.85 -3.02
C THR A 65 -6.65 -18.38 -3.38
N VAL A 66 -5.91 -17.63 -2.57
CA VAL A 66 -5.61 -16.21 -2.84
C VAL A 66 -4.83 -16.05 -4.14
N VAL A 67 -3.76 -16.81 -4.33
CA VAL A 67 -2.91 -16.75 -5.55
C VAL A 67 -3.75 -17.01 -6.81
N ARG A 68 -4.62 -18.02 -6.80
CA ARG A 68 -5.50 -18.33 -7.94
C ARG A 68 -6.50 -17.21 -8.27
N ASN A 69 -6.93 -16.46 -7.26
CA ASN A 69 -7.92 -15.39 -7.40
C ASN A 69 -7.29 -13.99 -7.51
N LEU A 70 -5.97 -13.88 -7.67
CA LEU A 70 -5.34 -12.58 -7.89
C LEU A 70 -5.89 -11.93 -9.17
N PRO A 71 -6.22 -10.62 -9.13
CA PRO A 71 -6.76 -9.92 -10.29
C PRO A 71 -5.71 -9.80 -11.40
N ALA A 72 -6.02 -10.29 -12.59
CA ALA A 72 -5.18 -10.16 -13.77
C ALA A 72 -5.04 -8.70 -14.23
N ASN A 73 -4.01 -8.43 -15.03
CA ASN A 73 -3.75 -7.12 -15.64
C ASN A 73 -3.58 -5.98 -14.63
N LYS A 74 -3.04 -6.27 -13.45
CA LYS A 74 -2.62 -5.26 -12.49
C LYS A 74 -1.13 -5.01 -12.58
N ASN A 75 -0.74 -3.74 -12.34
CA ASN A 75 0.68 -3.40 -12.29
C ASN A 75 1.37 -4.15 -11.14
N PRO A 76 2.58 -4.67 -11.39
CA PRO A 76 3.37 -5.31 -10.35
C PRO A 76 3.81 -4.30 -9.29
N GLY A 77 4.23 -4.82 -8.14
CA GLY A 77 4.94 -4.05 -7.12
C GLY A 77 6.37 -3.71 -7.53
N SER A 78 7.19 -3.32 -6.55
CA SER A 78 8.61 -2.98 -6.74
C SER A 78 9.46 -4.16 -7.21
N ASP A 79 9.01 -5.38 -6.96
CA ASP A 79 9.63 -6.64 -7.39
C ASP A 79 9.45 -6.95 -8.89
N GLY A 80 8.53 -6.25 -9.57
CA GLY A 80 8.21 -6.46 -10.97
C GLY A 80 7.42 -7.76 -11.25
N LEU A 81 6.98 -8.49 -10.22
CA LEU A 81 6.25 -9.75 -10.38
C LEU A 81 4.75 -9.48 -10.49
N THR A 82 4.13 -10.01 -11.55
CA THR A 82 2.69 -9.84 -11.80
C THR A 82 1.86 -10.94 -11.15
N ALA A 83 0.54 -10.75 -11.09
CA ALA A 83 -0.40 -11.77 -10.62
C ALA A 83 -0.27 -13.07 -11.41
N GLU A 84 -0.09 -12.96 -12.72
CA GLU A 84 0.09 -14.11 -13.64
C GLU A 84 1.36 -14.90 -13.32
N PHE A 85 2.43 -14.23 -12.90
CA PHE A 85 3.65 -14.89 -12.42
C PHE A 85 3.34 -15.78 -11.21
N TYR A 86 2.67 -15.23 -10.19
CA TYR A 86 2.30 -16.00 -9.01
C TYR A 86 1.32 -17.13 -9.31
N GLN A 87 0.40 -16.93 -10.25
CA GLN A 87 -0.52 -17.97 -10.69
C GLN A 87 0.17 -19.12 -11.42
N ASN A 88 1.15 -18.80 -12.29
CA ASN A 88 1.88 -19.80 -13.06
C ASN A 88 2.87 -20.62 -12.21
N PHE A 89 3.52 -19.98 -11.25
CA PHE A 89 4.54 -20.60 -10.38
C PHE A 89 4.02 -20.86 -8.96
N GLY A 90 2.70 -20.92 -8.78
CA GLY A 90 2.08 -21.04 -7.46
C GLY A 90 2.53 -22.28 -6.68
N GLU A 91 2.66 -23.43 -7.34
CA GLU A 91 3.03 -24.68 -6.66
C GLU A 91 4.44 -24.59 -6.02
N GLU A 92 5.38 -23.91 -6.66
CA GLU A 92 6.74 -23.69 -6.17
C GLU A 92 6.79 -22.56 -5.14
N LEU A 93 5.97 -21.53 -5.30
CA LEU A 93 5.99 -20.34 -4.44
C LEU A 93 5.22 -20.51 -3.12
N ILE A 94 4.14 -21.29 -3.11
CA ILE A 94 3.28 -21.48 -1.92
C ILE A 94 4.08 -21.95 -0.69
N PRO A 95 5.00 -22.93 -0.76
CA PRO A 95 5.80 -23.33 0.40
C PRO A 95 6.72 -22.21 0.92
N ILE A 96 7.22 -21.36 0.02
CA ILE A 96 8.09 -20.22 0.38
C ILE A 96 7.26 -19.15 1.08
N LEU A 97 6.09 -18.80 0.51
CA LEU A 97 5.16 -17.83 1.09
C LEU A 97 4.64 -18.29 2.45
N LEU A 98 4.33 -19.58 2.61
CA LEU A 98 3.89 -20.14 3.88
C LEU A 98 4.95 -19.95 4.96
N LYS A 99 6.21 -20.28 4.67
CA LYS A 99 7.32 -20.06 5.61
C LYS A 99 7.51 -18.59 5.95
N LEU A 100 7.36 -17.70 4.96
CA LEU A 100 7.45 -16.25 5.17
C LEU A 100 6.36 -15.77 6.15
N PHE A 101 5.10 -16.15 5.91
CA PHE A 101 3.99 -15.74 6.77
C PHE A 101 4.07 -16.34 8.18
N GLN A 102 4.52 -17.59 8.30
CA GLN A 102 4.77 -18.20 9.61
C GLN A 102 5.84 -17.42 10.38
N LYS A 103 6.95 -17.06 9.73
CA LYS A 103 8.01 -16.27 10.33
C LYS A 103 7.51 -14.87 10.74
N ILE A 104 6.70 -14.23 9.93
CA ILE A 104 6.07 -12.94 10.26
C ILE A 104 5.18 -13.07 11.50
N ALA A 105 4.39 -14.15 11.59
CA ALA A 105 3.53 -14.41 12.73
C ALA A 105 4.33 -14.66 14.02
N GLU A 106 5.45 -15.38 13.93
CA GLU A 106 6.34 -15.64 15.07
C GLU A 106 7.06 -14.38 15.56
N GLU A 107 7.57 -13.56 14.63
CA GLU A 107 8.34 -12.36 14.95
C GLU A 107 7.45 -11.14 15.29
N GLY A 108 6.18 -11.17 14.90
CA GLY A 108 5.25 -10.05 15.05
C GLY A 108 5.65 -8.80 14.26
N LYS A 109 6.51 -8.94 13.25
CA LYS A 109 7.04 -7.84 12.44
C LYS A 109 7.04 -8.19 10.96
N LEU A 110 6.58 -7.23 10.15
CA LEU A 110 6.71 -7.32 8.70
C LEU A 110 8.12 -6.94 8.25
N PRO A 111 8.66 -7.56 7.19
CA PRO A 111 9.87 -7.10 6.54
C PRO A 111 9.76 -5.65 6.07
N ASN A 112 10.87 -4.90 6.08
CA ASN A 112 10.87 -3.47 5.70
C ASN A 112 10.28 -3.21 4.31
N SER A 113 10.48 -4.12 3.36
CA SER A 113 9.93 -4.02 2.00
C SER A 113 8.40 -3.97 1.95
N PHE A 114 7.70 -4.47 2.97
CA PHE A 114 6.23 -4.38 3.06
C PHE A 114 5.73 -2.97 3.37
N TYR A 115 6.61 -2.09 3.87
CA TYR A 115 6.29 -0.68 4.14
C TYR A 115 6.68 0.23 2.98
N GLU A 116 7.23 -0.30 1.90
CA GLU A 116 7.60 0.46 0.72
C GLU A 116 6.39 0.57 -0.23
N ALA A 117 6.17 1.77 -0.76
CA ALA A 117 5.11 2.02 -1.72
C ALA A 117 5.63 2.83 -2.91
N ILE A 118 5.12 2.51 -4.10
CA ILE A 118 5.37 3.26 -5.32
C ILE A 118 4.15 4.11 -5.62
N ILE A 119 4.33 5.43 -5.69
CA ILE A 119 3.27 6.38 -6.04
C ILE A 119 3.46 6.83 -7.48
N THR A 120 2.53 6.47 -8.36
CA THR A 120 2.51 6.89 -9.76
C THR A 120 1.47 7.96 -9.97
N LEU A 121 1.89 9.14 -10.40
CA LEU A 121 0.98 10.25 -10.71
C LEU A 121 0.39 10.07 -12.11
N ILE A 122 -0.93 9.93 -12.17
CA ILE A 122 -1.66 9.82 -13.43
C ILE A 122 -2.32 11.17 -13.73
N PRO A 123 -2.07 11.77 -14.91
CA PRO A 123 -2.75 13.01 -15.32
C PRO A 123 -4.26 12.78 -15.40
N LYS A 124 -5.04 13.77 -14.93
CA LYS A 124 -6.50 13.71 -15.10
C LYS A 124 -6.86 13.75 -16.59
N PRO A 125 -7.70 12.83 -17.09
CA PRO A 125 -8.22 12.91 -18.44
C PRO A 125 -8.94 14.26 -18.64
N ALA A 126 -8.85 14.86 -19.81
CA ALA A 126 -9.43 16.17 -20.17
C ALA A 126 -8.71 17.44 -19.66
N LYS A 127 -7.56 17.36 -19.02
CA LYS A 127 -6.68 18.51 -18.87
C LYS A 127 -5.60 18.47 -19.95
N ASP A 128 -5.71 19.38 -20.91
CA ASP A 128 -4.70 19.57 -21.96
C ASP A 128 -3.31 19.71 -21.30
N ALA A 129 -2.37 18.85 -21.68
CA ALA A 129 -1.03 18.84 -21.12
C ALA A 129 -0.29 20.18 -21.31
N THR A 130 -0.71 20.99 -22.31
CA THR A 130 -0.21 22.33 -22.57
C THR A 130 -0.69 23.35 -21.52
N LYS A 131 -1.83 23.11 -20.86
CA LYS A 131 -2.35 23.98 -19.78
C LYS A 131 -1.75 23.68 -18.40
N LYS A 132 -0.93 22.66 -18.23
CA LYS A 132 -0.28 22.30 -16.97
C LYS A 132 0.70 23.35 -16.42
N ARG A 133 1.07 24.33 -17.21
CA ARG A 133 1.97 25.41 -16.77
C ARG A 133 1.36 26.38 -15.74
N LYS A 134 0.04 26.35 -15.51
CA LYS A 134 -0.62 27.34 -14.62
C LYS A 134 -1.20 26.77 -13.32
N THR A 135 -1.16 25.46 -13.10
CA THR A 135 -1.89 24.86 -11.96
C THR A 135 -0.97 24.27 -10.87
N THR A 136 0.35 24.46 -10.99
CA THR A 136 1.30 23.99 -9.96
C THR A 136 1.54 25.04 -8.85
N GLY A 137 0.74 26.09 -8.80
CA GLY A 137 0.92 27.24 -7.90
C GLY A 137 -0.17 27.49 -6.86
N GLN A 138 -1.03 26.50 -6.54
CA GLN A 138 -2.04 26.67 -5.48
C GLN A 138 -2.21 25.39 -4.68
N TYR A 139 -1.35 25.20 -3.72
CA TYR A 139 -1.64 24.44 -2.50
C TYR A 139 -1.05 25.25 -1.33
N HIS A 140 -1.95 25.98 -0.66
CA HIS A 140 -1.75 26.53 0.67
C HIS A 140 -1.98 25.42 1.70
#